data_4b73ab96047d73a4587211b5d2bd9af2
#
_entry.id   4b73ab96047d73a4587211b5d2bd9af2
#
_cell.length_a   1.000
_cell.length_b   1.000
_cell.length_c   1.000
_cell.angle_alpha   90.00
_cell.angle_beta   90.00
_cell.angle_gamma   90.00
#
_symmetry.space_group_name_H-M   'P 1'
#
loop_
_entity.id
_entity.type
_entity.pdbx_description
1 polymer ?
#
loop_
_entity_poly.entity_id
_entity_poly.type
_entity_poly.pdbx_seq_one_letter_code
_entity_poly.pdbx_strand_id
1 'polypeptide(L)'
;MIDTKILHEYIEKLKAENPAWVTDFKDARGELTVIVPRESIADVCRFLKMANGFDMLADLNGADRGPEEDPRFEVVYHLFSTKHFNRLRLKVLLSDDDPRVLTVTTVWKTANWHERETFDMFGVIFDEHPDLRRILLPSDFDGHALRKDYPLRGYEPYSLT
;
A
#
# COMPACT_ATOMS: atom_id res chain seq x y z
N MET A 1 24.08 3.44 7.51
CA MET A 1 23.44 2.10 7.40
C MET A 1 22.44 2.01 8.53
N ILE A 2 21.18 1.78 8.23
CA ILE A 2 20.15 1.60 9.28
C ILE A 2 20.47 0.29 9.98
N ASP A 3 20.51 0.28 11.33
CA ASP A 3 20.76 -0.93 12.10
C ASP A 3 19.54 -1.85 11.96
N THR A 4 19.71 -2.98 11.30
CA THR A 4 18.64 -3.98 11.10
C THR A 4 18.06 -4.49 12.41
N LYS A 5 18.82 -4.48 13.51
CA LYS A 5 18.33 -4.85 14.83
C LYS A 5 17.17 -3.95 15.29
N ILE A 6 17.29 -2.64 15.06
CA ILE A 6 16.23 -1.67 15.42
C ILE A 6 14.96 -1.95 14.62
N LEU A 7 15.10 -2.35 13.35
CA LEU A 7 13.94 -2.66 12.50
C LEU A 7 13.21 -3.91 12.98
N HIS A 8 13.94 -4.94 13.43
CA HIS A 8 13.34 -6.16 14.00
C HIS A 8 12.60 -5.89 15.32
N GLU A 9 13.02 -4.90 16.10
CA GLU A 9 12.27 -4.49 17.30
C GLU A 9 10.84 -4.03 16.98
N TYR A 10 10.61 -3.44 15.80
CA TYR A 10 9.26 -3.05 15.39
C TYR A 10 8.37 -4.26 15.11
N ILE A 11 8.91 -5.36 14.58
CA ILE A 11 8.17 -6.61 14.42
C ILE A 11 7.73 -7.15 15.79
N GLU A 12 8.66 -7.18 16.74
CA GLU A 12 8.35 -7.67 18.09
C GLU A 12 7.30 -6.78 18.78
N LYS A 13 7.38 -5.46 18.61
CA LYS A 13 6.37 -4.54 19.13
C LYS A 13 4.99 -4.75 18.47
N LEU A 14 4.94 -4.95 17.15
CA LEU A 14 3.69 -5.26 16.45
C LEU A 14 3.08 -6.56 16.93
N LYS A 15 3.89 -7.63 17.07
CA LYS A 15 3.44 -8.94 17.58
C LYS A 15 3.03 -8.90 19.04
N ALA A 16 3.67 -8.07 19.85
CA ALA A 16 3.32 -7.90 21.26
C ALA A 16 1.97 -7.18 21.41
N GLU A 17 1.68 -6.22 20.54
CA GLU A 17 0.39 -5.51 20.53
C GLU A 17 -0.72 -6.43 20.01
N ASN A 18 -0.50 -7.05 18.86
CA ASN A 18 -1.41 -8.04 18.30
C ASN A 18 -0.66 -9.02 17.38
N PRO A 19 -0.54 -10.30 17.76
CA PRO A 19 0.16 -11.29 16.95
C PRO A 19 -0.40 -11.47 15.54
N ALA A 20 -1.69 -11.18 15.32
CA ALA A 20 -2.34 -11.29 14.02
C ALA A 20 -1.94 -10.17 13.04
N TRP A 21 -1.26 -9.11 13.48
CA TRP A 21 -0.86 -7.99 12.62
C TRP A 21 0.30 -8.30 11.69
N VAL A 22 1.06 -9.35 11.97
CA VAL A 22 2.23 -9.74 11.18
C VAL A 22 2.03 -11.15 10.64
N THR A 23 1.69 -11.25 9.36
CA THR A 23 1.57 -12.54 8.68
C THR A 23 2.95 -13.11 8.34
N ASP A 24 3.83 -12.26 7.80
CA ASP A 24 5.19 -12.61 7.39
C ASP A 24 6.06 -11.36 7.38
N PHE A 25 7.37 -11.54 7.28
CA PHE A 25 8.30 -10.42 7.09
C PHE A 25 9.54 -10.86 6.29
N LYS A 26 10.14 -9.91 5.61
CA LYS A 26 11.36 -10.12 4.83
C LYS A 26 12.37 -9.01 5.12
N ASP A 27 13.57 -9.40 5.53
CA ASP A 27 14.72 -8.52 5.60
C ASP A 27 15.60 -8.78 4.37
N ALA A 28 15.76 -7.76 3.55
CA ALA A 28 16.57 -7.87 2.34
C ALA A 28 17.29 -6.54 2.05
N ARG A 29 18.61 -6.60 1.91
CA ARG A 29 19.46 -5.45 1.57
C ARG A 29 19.35 -4.29 2.56
N GLY A 30 19.09 -4.58 3.85
CA GLY A 30 18.91 -3.57 4.89
C GLY A 30 17.55 -2.87 4.87
N GLU A 31 16.57 -3.42 4.14
CA GLU A 31 15.19 -2.97 4.11
C GLU A 31 14.27 -4.03 4.71
N LEU A 32 13.53 -3.67 5.74
CA LEU A 32 12.54 -4.54 6.35
C LEU A 32 11.17 -4.31 5.68
N THR A 33 10.58 -5.41 5.23
CA THR A 33 9.22 -5.47 4.73
C THR A 33 8.37 -6.36 5.62
N VAL A 34 7.22 -5.87 6.09
CA VAL A 34 6.27 -6.62 6.91
C VAL A 34 4.99 -6.84 6.09
N ILE A 35 4.54 -8.09 6.02
CA ILE A 35 3.26 -8.45 5.41
C ILE A 35 2.17 -8.33 6.47
N VAL A 36 1.17 -7.51 6.20
CA VAL A 36 0.08 -7.17 7.12
C VAL A 36 -1.25 -7.62 6.50
N PRO A 37 -2.14 -8.28 7.25
CA PRO A 37 -3.49 -8.57 6.79
C PRO A 37 -4.24 -7.28 6.42
N ARG A 38 -5.03 -7.33 5.35
CA ARG A 38 -5.78 -6.15 4.86
C ARG A 38 -6.71 -5.53 5.91
N GLU A 39 -7.25 -6.36 6.78
CA GLU A 39 -8.16 -5.95 7.85
C GLU A 39 -7.44 -5.17 8.96
N SER A 40 -6.14 -5.35 9.09
CA SER A 40 -5.33 -4.78 10.18
C SER A 40 -4.52 -3.56 9.77
N ILE A 41 -4.46 -3.23 8.47
CA ILE A 41 -3.53 -2.20 7.98
C ILE A 41 -3.72 -0.84 8.64
N ALA A 42 -4.96 -0.39 8.83
CA ALA A 42 -5.24 0.91 9.41
C ALA A 42 -4.80 0.98 10.90
N ASP A 43 -5.00 -0.10 11.65
CA ASP A 43 -4.59 -0.19 13.05
C ASP A 43 -3.08 -0.29 13.19
N VAL A 44 -2.42 -1.10 12.35
CA VAL A 44 -0.96 -1.20 12.28
C VAL A 44 -0.34 0.17 11.96
N CYS A 45 -0.86 0.87 10.97
CA CYS A 45 -0.40 2.21 10.60
C CYS A 45 -0.57 3.21 11.74
N ARG A 46 -1.72 3.17 12.43
CA ARG A 46 -2.00 4.04 13.59
C ARG A 46 -1.03 3.75 14.72
N PHE A 47 -0.80 2.48 15.05
CA PHE A 47 0.13 2.07 16.09
C PHE A 47 1.57 2.51 15.76
N LEU A 48 2.04 2.28 14.54
CA LEU A 48 3.38 2.69 14.10
C LEU A 48 3.57 4.19 14.17
N LYS A 49 2.56 4.97 13.79
CA LYS A 49 2.61 6.43 13.91
C LYS A 49 2.65 6.90 15.35
N MET A 50 1.71 6.45 16.18
CA MET A 50 1.47 7.00 17.52
C MET A 50 2.49 6.48 18.54
N ALA A 51 2.80 5.19 18.51
CA ALA A 51 3.66 4.56 19.51
C ALA A 51 5.13 4.42 19.07
N ASN A 52 5.40 4.43 17.75
CA ASN A 52 6.73 4.13 17.22
C ASN A 52 7.34 5.25 16.37
N GLY A 53 6.64 6.39 16.24
CA GLY A 53 7.17 7.60 15.65
C GLY A 53 7.34 7.58 14.13
N PHE A 54 6.60 6.72 13.40
CA PHE A 54 6.51 6.79 11.94
C PHE A 54 5.53 7.89 11.55
N ASP A 55 6.00 9.11 11.60
CA ASP A 55 5.20 10.33 11.41
C ASP A 55 4.90 10.63 9.94
N MET A 56 5.60 10.00 9.00
CA MET A 56 5.47 10.26 7.57
C MET A 56 5.14 8.99 6.79
N LEU A 57 4.08 9.04 5.98
CA LEU A 57 3.87 8.15 4.84
C LEU A 57 4.65 8.74 3.67
N ALA A 58 5.82 8.16 3.39
CA ALA A 58 6.71 8.66 2.35
C ALA A 58 6.21 8.30 0.95
N ASP A 59 5.55 7.14 0.82
CA ASP A 59 4.96 6.67 -0.42
C ASP A 59 3.91 5.57 -0.13
N LEU A 60 2.91 5.47 -1.02
CA LEU A 60 1.97 4.36 -1.09
C LEU A 60 1.70 4.10 -2.57
N ASN A 61 1.90 2.88 -3.00
CA ASN A 61 1.65 2.49 -4.39
C ASN A 61 1.09 1.07 -4.50
N GLY A 62 0.49 0.78 -5.65
CA GLY A 62 0.03 -0.54 -6.03
C GLY A 62 1.07 -1.27 -6.87
N ALA A 63 0.97 -2.59 -6.90
CA ALA A 63 1.66 -3.45 -7.86
C ALA A 63 0.75 -4.59 -8.29
N ASP A 64 0.75 -4.89 -9.58
CA ASP A 64 0.08 -6.06 -10.16
C ASP A 64 1.13 -7.15 -10.41
N ARG A 65 0.96 -8.32 -9.81
CA ARG A 65 1.84 -9.47 -9.97
C ARG A 65 1.52 -10.25 -11.26
N GLY A 66 0.33 -10.07 -11.78
CA GLY A 66 -0.19 -10.70 -13.00
C GLY A 66 -1.45 -11.50 -12.74
N PRO A 67 -2.26 -11.75 -13.79
CA PRO A 67 -3.55 -12.41 -13.65
C PRO A 67 -3.46 -13.88 -13.23
N GLU A 68 -2.28 -14.51 -13.37
CA GLU A 68 -2.03 -15.91 -12.96
C GLU A 68 -1.60 -16.01 -11.49
N GLU A 69 -1.38 -14.89 -10.80
CA GLU A 69 -0.91 -14.86 -9.41
C GLU A 69 -2.08 -14.68 -8.43
N ASP A 70 -2.04 -15.45 -7.34
CA ASP A 70 -2.95 -15.27 -6.20
C ASP A 70 -2.13 -15.28 -4.89
N PRO A 71 -2.18 -14.21 -4.12
CA PRO A 71 -2.86 -12.92 -4.36
C PRO A 71 -2.24 -12.15 -5.52
N ARG A 72 -3.07 -11.47 -6.33
CA ARG A 72 -2.66 -10.73 -7.52
C ARG A 72 -2.06 -9.37 -7.23
N PHE A 73 -2.69 -8.59 -6.36
CA PHE A 73 -2.27 -7.21 -6.11
C PHE A 73 -1.51 -7.08 -4.81
N GLU A 74 -0.56 -6.14 -4.80
CA GLU A 74 0.13 -5.68 -3.60
C GLU A 74 -0.15 -4.19 -3.41
N VAL A 75 -0.47 -3.77 -2.18
CA VAL A 75 -0.42 -2.37 -1.77
C VAL A 75 0.79 -2.20 -0.86
N VAL A 76 1.69 -1.33 -1.25
CA VAL A 76 2.99 -1.13 -0.60
C VAL A 76 3.01 0.24 0.06
N TYR A 77 3.28 0.25 1.36
CA TYR A 77 3.36 1.46 2.18
C TYR A 77 4.79 1.68 2.62
N HIS A 78 5.37 2.83 2.29
CA HIS A 78 6.70 3.24 2.72
C HIS A 78 6.58 4.25 3.86
N LEU A 79 6.88 3.80 5.06
CA LEU A 79 6.83 4.61 6.27
C LEU A 79 8.21 5.18 6.59
N PHE A 80 8.25 6.40 7.06
CA PHE A 80 9.46 7.06 7.48
C PHE A 80 9.26 7.74 8.85
N SER A 81 10.27 7.63 9.70
CA SER A 81 10.33 8.36 10.96
C SER A 81 11.33 9.50 10.82
N THR A 82 10.85 10.74 10.89
CA THR A 82 11.71 11.92 10.87
C THR A 82 12.53 12.06 12.14
N LYS A 83 12.05 11.47 13.24
CA LYS A 83 12.73 11.48 14.54
C LYS A 83 13.86 10.47 14.62
N HIS A 84 13.64 9.26 14.12
CA HIS A 84 14.59 8.15 14.25
C HIS A 84 15.35 7.85 12.97
N PHE A 85 15.00 8.53 11.86
CA PHE A 85 15.55 8.32 10.50
C PHE A 85 15.46 6.86 10.03
N ASN A 86 14.44 6.15 10.51
CA ASN A 86 14.16 4.78 10.13
C ASN A 86 13.11 4.70 9.02
N ARG A 87 13.24 3.67 8.18
CA ARG A 87 12.26 3.32 7.16
C ARG A 87 11.70 1.94 7.44
N LEU A 88 10.40 1.79 7.20
CA LEU A 88 9.72 0.50 7.29
C LEU A 88 8.79 0.38 6.08
N ARG A 89 8.81 -0.78 5.43
CA ARG A 89 7.88 -1.11 4.36
C ARG A 89 6.81 -2.04 4.90
N LEU A 90 5.53 -1.70 4.67
CA LEU A 90 4.43 -2.63 4.86
C LEU A 90 3.90 -3.06 3.50
N LYS A 91 3.41 -4.28 3.41
CA LYS A 91 2.69 -4.80 2.25
C LYS A 91 1.38 -5.42 2.68
N VAL A 92 0.35 -5.15 1.91
CA VAL A 92 -0.93 -5.85 1.95
C VAL A 92 -1.10 -6.59 0.63
N LEU A 93 -1.47 -7.85 0.70
CA LEU A 93 -1.70 -8.71 -0.45
C LEU A 93 -3.20 -8.84 -0.66
N LEU A 94 -3.67 -8.66 -1.91
CA LEU A 94 -5.09 -8.65 -2.26
C LEU A 94 -5.34 -9.60 -3.43
N SER A 95 -6.43 -10.35 -3.34
CA SER A 95 -6.90 -11.19 -4.46
C SER A 95 -7.49 -10.34 -5.59
N ASP A 96 -7.56 -10.90 -6.80
CA ASP A 96 -8.21 -10.24 -7.93
C ASP A 96 -9.74 -10.12 -7.75
N ASP A 97 -10.35 -11.12 -7.13
CA ASP A 97 -11.80 -11.17 -6.89
C ASP A 97 -12.28 -10.08 -5.91
N ASP A 98 -11.44 -9.70 -4.95
CA ASP A 98 -11.77 -8.71 -3.94
C ASP A 98 -10.56 -7.81 -3.60
N PRO A 99 -10.16 -6.90 -4.50
CA PRO A 99 -8.99 -6.05 -4.33
C PRO A 99 -9.31 -4.82 -3.45
N ARG A 100 -9.72 -5.08 -2.19
CA ARG A 100 -10.17 -4.06 -1.24
C ARG A 100 -9.30 -4.03 0.01
N VAL A 101 -9.06 -2.81 0.51
CA VAL A 101 -8.30 -2.55 1.73
C VAL A 101 -8.81 -1.30 2.43
N LEU A 102 -8.70 -1.20 3.75
CA LEU A 102 -9.07 0.01 4.48
C LEU A 102 -8.14 1.18 4.15
N THR A 103 -8.73 2.37 4.03
CA THR A 103 -7.96 3.62 3.85
C THR A 103 -7.08 3.91 5.06
N VAL A 104 -5.92 4.52 4.82
CA VAL A 104 -5.08 5.09 5.87
C VAL A 104 -5.07 6.63 5.86
N THR A 105 -6.02 7.25 5.18
CA THR A 105 -6.19 8.73 5.16
C THR A 105 -6.47 9.32 6.53
N THR A 106 -7.07 8.54 7.44
CA THR A 106 -7.26 8.92 8.85
C THR A 106 -5.95 8.95 9.63
N VAL A 107 -4.93 8.24 9.16
CA VAL A 107 -3.60 8.21 9.77
C VAL A 107 -2.71 9.28 9.16
N TRP A 108 -2.57 9.32 7.83
CA TRP A 108 -1.80 10.32 7.10
C TRP A 108 -2.64 10.94 5.98
N LYS A 109 -2.79 12.25 6.00
CA LYS A 109 -3.58 12.95 4.96
C LYS A 109 -2.99 12.81 3.55
N THR A 110 -1.69 12.62 3.45
CA THR A 110 -0.99 12.38 2.17
C THR A 110 -1.47 11.11 1.47
N ALA A 111 -1.96 10.11 2.22
CA ALA A 111 -2.51 8.87 1.67
C ALA A 111 -3.64 9.11 0.67
N ASN A 112 -4.42 10.20 0.84
CA ASN A 112 -5.55 10.51 -0.05
C ASN A 112 -5.13 10.50 -1.54
N TRP A 113 -4.02 11.14 -1.88
CA TRP A 113 -3.54 11.22 -3.26
C TRP A 113 -2.98 9.89 -3.77
N HIS A 114 -2.18 9.21 -2.95
CA HIS A 114 -1.56 7.93 -3.29
C HIS A 114 -2.60 6.80 -3.44
N GLU A 115 -3.61 6.77 -2.57
CA GLU A 115 -4.70 5.79 -2.65
C GLU A 115 -5.54 5.98 -3.90
N ARG A 116 -5.85 7.24 -4.27
CA ARG A 116 -6.54 7.57 -5.52
C ARG A 116 -5.72 7.18 -6.75
N GLU A 117 -4.41 7.39 -6.74
CA GLU A 117 -3.52 6.93 -7.82
C GLU A 117 -3.53 5.41 -7.94
N THR A 118 -3.40 4.70 -6.82
CA THR A 118 -3.43 3.24 -6.79
C THR A 118 -4.80 2.69 -7.27
N PHE A 119 -5.89 3.32 -6.86
CA PHE A 119 -7.22 3.00 -7.39
C PHE A 119 -7.28 3.25 -8.91
N ASP A 120 -6.83 4.40 -9.39
CA ASP A 120 -6.91 4.78 -10.79
C ASP A 120 -6.11 3.82 -11.70
N MET A 121 -4.89 3.47 -11.28
CA MET A 121 -3.98 2.65 -12.07
C MET A 121 -4.25 1.15 -12.00
N PHE A 122 -4.69 0.63 -10.85
CA PHE A 122 -4.82 -0.82 -10.61
C PHE A 122 -6.23 -1.27 -10.25
N GLY A 123 -7.15 -0.36 -9.90
CA GLY A 123 -8.50 -0.68 -9.48
C GLY A 123 -8.60 -1.22 -8.04
N VAL A 124 -7.59 -0.99 -7.21
CA VAL A 124 -7.66 -1.30 -5.78
C VAL A 124 -8.62 -0.34 -5.10
N ILE A 125 -9.61 -0.88 -4.38
CA ILE A 125 -10.62 -0.09 -3.69
C ILE A 125 -10.16 0.16 -2.25
N PHE A 126 -10.12 1.44 -1.85
CA PHE A 126 -9.81 1.83 -0.49
C PHE A 126 -11.11 2.14 0.26
N ASP A 127 -11.54 1.19 1.09
CA ASP A 127 -12.77 1.34 1.89
C ASP A 127 -12.63 2.51 2.86
N GLU A 128 -13.73 3.25 3.04
CA GLU A 128 -13.80 4.47 3.86
C GLU A 128 -12.93 5.63 3.38
N HIS A 129 -12.43 5.57 2.16
CA HIS A 129 -11.73 6.71 1.57
C HIS A 129 -12.72 7.88 1.37
N PRO A 130 -12.39 9.11 1.76
CA PRO A 130 -13.34 10.23 1.75
C PRO A 130 -13.78 10.67 0.34
N ASP A 131 -12.97 10.39 -0.70
CA ASP A 131 -13.26 10.81 -2.08
C ASP A 131 -12.45 9.95 -3.06
N LEU A 132 -12.83 8.66 -3.20
CA LEU A 132 -12.12 7.71 -4.08
C LEU A 132 -12.58 7.87 -5.53
N ARG A 133 -11.88 8.73 -6.26
CA ARG A 133 -12.08 8.98 -7.69
C ARG A 133 -10.76 9.03 -8.43
N ARG A 134 -10.79 8.85 -9.77
CA ARG A 134 -9.60 8.94 -10.61
C ARG A 134 -8.87 10.27 -10.44
N ILE A 135 -7.56 10.26 -10.65
CA ILE A 135 -6.69 11.42 -10.47
C ILE A 135 -5.77 11.67 -11.67
N LEU A 136 -5.31 10.63 -12.34
CA LEU A 136 -4.40 10.71 -13.49
C LEU A 136 -5.12 10.51 -14.82
N LEU A 137 -6.05 9.56 -14.87
CA LEU A 137 -6.80 9.24 -16.07
C LEU A 137 -8.13 10.01 -16.12
N PRO A 138 -8.68 10.27 -17.32
CA PRO A 138 -10.02 10.82 -17.49
C PRO A 138 -11.07 9.98 -16.76
N SER A 139 -12.17 10.62 -16.35
CA SER A 139 -13.23 9.92 -15.59
C SER A 139 -13.97 8.84 -16.42
N ASP A 140 -13.94 8.96 -17.73
CA ASP A 140 -14.52 8.04 -18.71
C ASP A 140 -13.52 7.03 -19.28
N PHE A 141 -12.30 7.00 -18.75
CA PHE A 141 -11.30 6.02 -19.17
C PHE A 141 -11.74 4.60 -18.82
N ASP A 142 -11.71 3.69 -19.79
CA ASP A 142 -12.08 2.30 -19.60
C ASP A 142 -10.91 1.47 -19.06
N GLY A 143 -11.11 0.85 -17.88
CA GLY A 143 -10.15 -0.02 -17.24
C GLY A 143 -9.10 0.67 -16.35
N HIS A 144 -8.00 -0.03 -16.09
CA HIS A 144 -6.90 0.39 -15.22
C HIS A 144 -5.55 0.16 -15.93
N ALA A 145 -4.90 1.26 -16.30
CA ALA A 145 -3.83 1.26 -17.30
C ALA A 145 -2.56 0.54 -16.87
N LEU A 146 -2.32 0.31 -15.57
CA LEU A 146 -1.12 -0.39 -15.09
C LEU A 146 -1.37 -1.86 -14.73
N ARG A 147 -2.58 -2.38 -14.92
CA ARG A 147 -2.80 -3.82 -14.84
C ARG A 147 -2.05 -4.53 -15.97
N LYS A 148 -1.46 -5.69 -15.68
CA LYS A 148 -0.66 -6.45 -16.66
C LYS A 148 -1.49 -7.06 -17.78
N ASP A 149 -2.79 -7.25 -17.57
CA ASP A 149 -3.75 -7.67 -18.58
C ASP A 149 -4.35 -6.51 -19.39
N TYR A 150 -4.04 -5.26 -19.03
CA TYR A 150 -4.47 -4.10 -19.80
C TYR A 150 -3.65 -4.00 -21.10
N PRO A 151 -4.30 -3.88 -22.30
CA PRO A 151 -3.58 -3.82 -23.59
C PRO A 151 -2.67 -2.59 -23.68
N LEU A 152 -1.43 -2.77 -24.13
CA LEU A 152 -0.46 -1.68 -24.28
C LEU A 152 -0.96 -0.51 -25.15
N ARG A 153 -1.81 -0.81 -26.14
CA ARG A 153 -2.40 0.20 -27.06
C ARG A 153 -3.77 0.69 -26.61
N GLY A 154 -4.28 0.26 -25.44
CA GLY A 154 -5.66 0.49 -25.01
C GLY A 154 -6.67 -0.35 -25.79
N TYR A 155 -7.96 -0.13 -25.51
CA TYR A 155 -9.05 -0.84 -26.18
C TYR A 155 -9.49 -0.15 -27.50
N GLU A 156 -9.34 1.18 -27.57
CA GLU A 156 -9.59 1.95 -28.80
C GLU A 156 -8.50 3.02 -28.99
N PRO A 157 -8.16 3.37 -30.26
CA PRO A 157 -7.29 4.50 -30.49
C PRO A 157 -8.01 5.78 -30.03
N TYR A 158 -7.44 6.46 -29.04
CA TYR A 158 -7.89 7.80 -28.69
C TYR A 158 -7.79 8.68 -29.94
N SER A 159 -8.91 9.04 -30.51
CA SER A 159 -8.96 10.11 -31.51
C SER A 159 -8.68 11.41 -30.76
N LEU A 160 -7.49 11.95 -30.93
CA LEU A 160 -7.20 13.33 -30.57
C LEU A 160 -8.01 14.23 -31.52
N THR A 161 -9.27 14.52 -31.16
CA THR A 161 -10.08 15.56 -31.82
C THR A 161 -9.88 16.88 -31.10
#